data_230634862854cc16901248a450173885
#
_entry.id   230634862854cc16901248a450173885
#
_cell.length_a   1.000
_cell.length_b   1.000
_cell.length_c   1.000
_cell.angle_alpha   90.00
_cell.angle_beta   90.00
_cell.angle_gamma   90.00
#
_symmetry.space_group_name_H-M   'P 1'
#
loop_
_entity.id
_entity.type
_entity.pdbx_description
1 polymer ?
#
loop_
_entity_poly.entity_id
_entity_poly.type
_entity_poly.pdbx_seq_one_letter_code
_entity_poly.pdbx_strand_id
1 'polypeptide(L)'
;FSPEDAPAFRRLRDRRLARRRRVLRIVLLVTLSAALLAGAAFYAHRQLIKPYLDTPITAPETAETPAEPQTPAEPEPTPEPEPEPEPEPAPEPEPEPEAPALTLAQSTEATRVLDLELYSSSAVLVDVQSGTVLAEKAPDAKIYPASMTKVMTLLVAAENLPDLDATFTMTQAIIDPIYLAGASMAGFVDGETVTMRDLLYGAVVPSGAEATEALAQAVAGSEEAFVTMMNEKAAALGLTSTHFMNTSGLHDEDHYSTVREIALILQAALQNEVCAEVLSAENYRASRTEQHPDGLAMTNKFLYRVHHEYSLGGAEITAAKTGYTAEAMNCCASAGKTPDGRSVICVTANAWTGEFCIEDHIALDSKYCGSAESE
;
A
#
# COMPACT_ATOMS: atom_id res chain seq x y z
N PHE A 1 -13.79 -40.64 8.78
CA PHE A 1 -12.50 -41.03 8.18
C PHE A 1 -12.54 -42.53 7.88
N SER A 2 -12.48 -42.88 6.61
CA SER A 2 -12.34 -44.26 6.17
C SER A 2 -10.87 -44.70 6.27
N PRO A 3 -10.56 -45.94 6.69
CA PRO A 3 -9.21 -46.47 6.71
C PRO A 3 -8.54 -46.52 5.30
N GLU A 4 -9.31 -46.38 4.23
CA GLU A 4 -8.84 -46.40 2.85
C GLU A 4 -8.16 -45.09 2.42
N ASP A 5 -8.39 -43.95 3.12
CA ASP A 5 -7.79 -42.63 2.79
C ASP A 5 -6.37 -42.45 3.33
N ALA A 6 -5.94 -43.31 4.26
CA ALA A 6 -4.66 -43.19 4.97
C ALA A 6 -3.41 -43.19 4.04
N PRO A 7 -3.36 -43.94 2.91
CA PRO A 7 -2.19 -43.91 2.01
C PRO A 7 -2.07 -42.63 1.20
N ALA A 8 -3.19 -41.99 0.81
CA ALA A 8 -3.20 -40.76 0.07
C ALA A 8 -2.72 -39.57 0.93
N PHE A 9 -3.16 -39.50 2.18
CA PHE A 9 -2.73 -38.52 3.16
C PHE A 9 -1.24 -38.63 3.51
N ARG A 10 -0.71 -39.84 3.63
CA ARG A 10 0.74 -40.08 3.86
C ARG A 10 1.56 -39.57 2.67
N ARG A 11 1.16 -39.85 1.42
CA ARG A 11 1.86 -39.37 0.20
C ARG A 11 1.85 -37.85 0.09
N LEU A 12 0.75 -37.17 0.44
CA LEU A 12 0.65 -35.71 0.48
C LEU A 12 1.57 -35.11 1.56
N ARG A 13 1.58 -35.70 2.76
CA ARG A 13 2.48 -35.28 3.85
C ARG A 13 3.95 -35.46 3.48
N ASP A 14 4.30 -36.56 2.86
CA ASP A 14 5.69 -36.87 2.49
C ASP A 14 6.15 -35.97 1.32
N ARG A 15 5.29 -35.61 0.36
CA ARG A 15 5.55 -34.61 -0.67
C ARG A 15 5.74 -33.22 -0.06
N ARG A 16 4.91 -32.82 0.92
CA ARG A 16 5.07 -31.55 1.66
C ARG A 16 6.38 -31.50 2.44
N LEU A 17 6.76 -32.57 3.13
CA LEU A 17 8.02 -32.65 3.84
C LEU A 17 9.24 -32.59 2.92
N ALA A 18 9.19 -33.27 1.77
CA ALA A 18 10.25 -33.22 0.76
C ALA A 18 10.39 -31.82 0.15
N ARG A 19 9.26 -31.13 -0.13
CA ARG A 19 9.24 -29.74 -0.62
C ARG A 19 9.82 -28.78 0.43
N ARG A 20 9.42 -28.91 1.72
CA ARG A 20 10.01 -28.12 2.83
C ARG A 20 11.51 -28.29 2.95
N ARG A 21 12.03 -29.51 2.85
CA ARG A 21 13.48 -29.77 2.88
C ARG A 21 14.20 -29.15 1.67
N ARG A 22 13.59 -29.13 0.51
CA ARG A 22 14.15 -28.48 -0.70
C ARG A 22 14.19 -26.96 -0.54
N VAL A 23 13.11 -26.35 -0.06
CA VAL A 23 13.04 -24.90 0.22
C VAL A 23 14.09 -24.51 1.27
N LEU A 24 14.22 -25.27 2.37
CA LEU A 24 15.20 -25.00 3.42
C LEU A 24 16.64 -25.04 2.89
N ARG A 25 16.95 -25.97 1.98
CA ARG A 25 18.27 -26.04 1.32
C ARG A 25 18.52 -24.84 0.39
N ILE A 26 17.51 -24.41 -0.35
CA ILE A 26 17.63 -23.23 -1.22
C ILE A 26 17.83 -21.97 -0.38
N VAL A 27 17.06 -21.77 0.69
CA VAL A 27 17.23 -20.64 1.62
C VAL A 27 18.64 -20.64 2.21
N LEU A 28 19.14 -21.79 2.68
CA LEU A 28 20.50 -21.91 3.23
C LEU A 28 21.58 -21.55 2.19
N LEU A 29 21.42 -21.97 0.94
CA LEU A 29 22.34 -21.64 -0.15
C LEU A 29 22.30 -20.14 -0.48
N VAL A 30 21.11 -19.54 -0.53
CA VAL A 30 20.94 -18.11 -0.81
C VAL A 30 21.54 -17.26 0.31
N THR A 31 21.30 -17.60 1.58
CA THR A 31 21.89 -16.87 2.72
C THR A 31 23.43 -16.97 2.75
N LEU A 32 23.97 -18.14 2.42
CA LEU A 32 25.42 -18.33 2.34
C LEU A 32 26.04 -17.49 1.20
N SER A 33 25.37 -17.45 0.03
CA SER A 33 25.79 -16.64 -1.11
C SER A 33 25.72 -15.14 -0.80
N ALA A 34 24.65 -14.68 -0.14
CA ALA A 34 24.50 -13.29 0.29
C ALA A 34 25.59 -12.87 1.29
N ALA A 35 25.95 -13.72 2.25
CA ALA A 35 27.02 -13.46 3.20
C ALA A 35 28.40 -13.36 2.51
N LEU A 36 28.67 -14.18 1.49
CA LEU A 36 29.89 -14.12 0.71
C LEU A 36 29.98 -12.84 -0.15
N LEU A 37 28.85 -12.40 -0.75
CA LEU A 37 28.78 -11.16 -1.51
C LEU A 37 28.95 -9.93 -0.61
N ALA A 38 28.33 -9.92 0.57
CA ALA A 38 28.50 -8.85 1.55
C ALA A 38 29.96 -8.75 2.04
N GLY A 39 30.61 -9.87 2.28
CA GLY A 39 32.04 -9.93 2.64
C GLY A 39 32.93 -9.37 1.53
N ALA A 40 32.66 -9.72 0.27
CA ALA A 40 33.39 -9.21 -0.88
C ALA A 40 33.17 -7.70 -1.09
N ALA A 41 31.94 -7.21 -0.93
CA ALA A 41 31.61 -5.79 -1.01
C ALA A 41 32.27 -4.98 0.11
N PHE A 42 32.28 -5.50 1.35
CA PHE A 42 32.98 -4.87 2.48
C PHE A 42 34.50 -4.79 2.25
N TYR A 43 35.09 -5.85 1.71
CA TYR A 43 36.51 -5.87 1.37
C TYR A 43 36.84 -4.85 0.26
N ALA A 44 36.03 -4.79 -0.80
CA ALA A 44 36.19 -3.83 -1.89
C ALA A 44 36.03 -2.39 -1.41
N HIS A 45 35.03 -2.09 -0.58
CA HIS A 45 34.84 -0.77 0.03
C HIS A 45 36.06 -0.33 0.85
N ARG A 46 36.62 -1.22 1.67
CA ARG A 46 37.77 -0.91 2.52
C ARG A 46 39.06 -0.66 1.72
N GLN A 47 39.25 -1.35 0.59
CA GLN A 47 40.48 -1.26 -0.19
C GLN A 47 40.43 -0.18 -1.29
N LEU A 48 39.26 0.05 -1.88
CA LEU A 48 39.12 0.86 -3.09
C LEU A 48 38.43 2.23 -2.86
N ILE A 49 37.50 2.31 -1.93
CA ILE A 49 36.65 3.52 -1.78
C ILE A 49 37.13 4.41 -0.61
N LYS A 50 37.55 3.83 0.52
CA LYS A 50 37.98 4.60 1.68
C LYS A 50 39.11 5.60 1.40
N PRO A 51 40.12 5.32 0.57
CA PRO A 51 41.19 6.28 0.26
C PRO A 51 40.71 7.55 -0.48
N TYR A 52 39.53 7.47 -1.19
CA TYR A 52 38.98 8.61 -1.94
C TYR A 52 38.09 9.51 -1.10
N LEU A 53 37.57 9.03 0.03
CA LEU A 53 36.68 9.80 0.93
C LEU A 53 37.45 10.65 1.94
N ASP A 54 38.73 10.39 2.17
CA ASP A 54 39.55 11.09 3.16
C ASP A 54 40.31 12.32 2.55
N THR A 55 40.00 12.75 1.32
CA THR A 55 40.57 13.97 0.71
C THR A 55 39.76 15.21 1.11
N PRO A 56 40.35 16.23 1.75
CA PRO A 56 39.63 17.43 2.14
C PRO A 56 39.24 18.25 0.90
N ILE A 57 37.94 18.58 0.78
CA ILE A 57 37.40 19.48 -0.23
C ILE A 57 37.73 20.91 0.19
N THR A 58 38.58 21.59 -0.54
CA THR A 58 38.81 23.03 -0.42
C THR A 58 37.63 23.81 -0.98
N ALA A 59 36.98 24.63 -0.15
CA ALA A 59 35.89 25.51 -0.54
C ALA A 59 36.33 26.58 -1.54
N PRO A 60 35.53 26.91 -2.55
CA PRO A 60 35.82 28.07 -3.41
C PRO A 60 35.48 29.38 -2.72
N GLU A 61 36.31 30.36 -3.01
CA GLU A 61 36.36 31.73 -2.52
C GLU A 61 35.11 32.53 -2.95
N THR A 62 34.62 33.35 -2.03
CA THR A 62 33.43 34.21 -2.10
C THR A 62 33.44 35.18 -3.29
N ALA A 63 32.39 35.14 -4.13
CA ALA A 63 32.12 36.15 -5.12
C ALA A 63 31.20 37.24 -4.58
N GLU A 64 31.51 38.48 -4.96
CA GLU A 64 30.93 39.74 -4.53
C GLU A 64 29.43 39.91 -4.81
N THR A 65 28.74 40.58 -3.90
CA THR A 65 27.31 40.95 -3.93
C THR A 65 27.05 42.01 -5.01
N PRO A 66 26.08 41.85 -5.91
CA PRO A 66 25.62 42.93 -6.78
C PRO A 66 24.62 43.87 -6.06
N ALA A 67 24.70 45.16 -6.40
CA ALA A 67 23.92 46.28 -5.85
C ALA A 67 22.40 46.17 -6.13
N GLU A 68 21.61 46.67 -5.19
CA GLU A 68 20.15 46.83 -5.24
C GLU A 68 19.69 47.69 -6.44
N PRO A 69 18.60 47.30 -7.15
CA PRO A 69 17.94 48.17 -8.11
C PRO A 69 16.94 49.11 -7.42
N GLN A 70 17.02 50.40 -7.78
CA GLN A 70 16.13 51.46 -7.34
C GLN A 70 14.68 51.25 -7.80
N THR A 71 13.75 51.48 -6.89
CA THR A 71 12.30 51.42 -7.11
C THR A 71 11.82 52.61 -7.96
N PRO A 72 10.99 52.38 -9.01
CA PRO A 72 10.29 53.48 -9.69
C PRO A 72 9.10 53.99 -8.89
N ALA A 73 8.85 55.30 -9.02
CA ALA A 73 7.78 56.04 -8.35
C ALA A 73 6.37 55.55 -8.69
N GLU A 74 5.53 55.54 -7.68
CA GLU A 74 4.10 55.18 -7.68
C GLU A 74 3.25 56.19 -8.49
N PRO A 75 2.33 55.78 -9.35
CA PRO A 75 1.35 56.65 -9.99
C PRO A 75 0.19 56.98 -9.05
N GLU A 76 -0.35 58.19 -9.16
CA GLU A 76 -1.45 58.72 -8.37
C GLU A 76 -2.76 57.91 -8.55
N PRO A 77 -3.62 57.81 -7.50
CA PRO A 77 -4.81 56.99 -7.50
C PRO A 77 -5.92 57.55 -8.38
N THR A 78 -6.48 56.69 -9.23
CA THR A 78 -7.74 56.93 -9.97
C THR A 78 -8.92 56.77 -8.99
N PRO A 79 -9.99 57.59 -9.07
CA PRO A 79 -11.12 57.49 -8.15
C PRO A 79 -11.90 56.17 -8.37
N GLU A 80 -12.21 55.51 -7.24
CA GLU A 80 -13.00 54.29 -7.13
C GLU A 80 -14.44 54.53 -7.66
N PRO A 81 -15.02 53.58 -8.44
CA PRO A 81 -16.43 53.56 -8.74
C PRO A 81 -17.26 53.13 -7.51
N GLU A 82 -18.44 53.72 -7.37
CA GLU A 82 -19.40 53.41 -6.29
C GLU A 82 -19.75 51.90 -6.31
N PRO A 83 -19.88 51.28 -5.12
CA PRO A 83 -20.15 49.81 -5.02
C PRO A 83 -21.57 49.51 -5.53
N GLU A 84 -21.64 48.52 -6.45
CA GLU A 84 -22.90 47.87 -6.81
C GLU A 84 -23.47 47.11 -5.59
N PRO A 85 -24.79 47.04 -5.41
CA PRO A 85 -25.40 46.33 -4.30
C PRO A 85 -25.00 44.84 -4.33
N GLU A 86 -24.52 44.33 -3.18
CA GLU A 86 -24.22 42.91 -3.02
C GLU A 86 -25.44 42.04 -3.34
N PRO A 87 -25.28 40.97 -4.14
CA PRO A 87 -26.32 40.00 -4.36
C PRO A 87 -26.67 39.28 -3.03
N GLU A 88 -27.98 39.07 -2.80
CA GLU A 88 -28.45 38.30 -1.63
C GLU A 88 -27.75 36.94 -1.59
N PRO A 89 -27.31 36.47 -0.40
CA PRO A 89 -26.64 35.20 -0.25
C PRO A 89 -27.57 34.07 -0.76
N ALA A 90 -27.02 33.24 -1.63
CA ALA A 90 -27.70 32.01 -2.07
C ALA A 90 -28.01 31.13 -0.84
N PRO A 91 -29.16 30.44 -0.79
CA PRO A 91 -29.47 29.54 0.31
C PRO A 91 -28.33 28.50 0.47
N GLU A 92 -27.88 28.32 1.71
CA GLU A 92 -26.89 27.27 2.04
C GLU A 92 -27.43 25.92 1.51
N PRO A 93 -26.58 25.11 0.82
CA PRO A 93 -27.00 23.79 0.38
C PRO A 93 -27.42 22.96 1.61
N GLU A 94 -28.56 22.29 1.52
CA GLU A 94 -28.97 21.31 2.54
C GLU A 94 -27.80 20.29 2.74
N PRO A 95 -27.46 19.94 4.00
CA PRO A 95 -26.41 18.98 4.24
C PRO A 95 -26.75 17.65 3.54
N GLU A 96 -25.82 17.19 2.70
CA GLU A 96 -25.93 15.85 2.11
C GLU A 96 -26.07 14.81 3.23
N PRO A 97 -26.93 13.78 3.06
CA PRO A 97 -27.10 12.75 4.06
C PRO A 97 -25.73 12.09 4.35
N GLU A 98 -25.31 12.14 5.60
CA GLU A 98 -24.08 11.50 6.03
C GLU A 98 -24.10 10.02 5.64
N ALA A 99 -23.05 9.57 4.93
CA ALA A 99 -22.89 8.17 4.60
C ALA A 99 -22.90 7.32 5.89
N PRO A 100 -23.54 6.13 5.91
CA PRO A 100 -23.60 5.29 7.09
C PRO A 100 -22.20 5.02 7.62
N ALA A 101 -22.04 5.18 8.94
CA ALA A 101 -20.75 4.98 9.60
C ALA A 101 -20.21 3.56 9.32
N LEU A 102 -18.95 3.49 8.88
CA LEU A 102 -18.26 2.23 8.68
C LEU A 102 -17.99 1.57 10.04
N THR A 103 -18.27 0.29 10.15
CA THR A 103 -18.07 -0.48 11.38
C THR A 103 -17.25 -1.74 11.11
N LEU A 104 -16.47 -2.16 12.12
CA LEU A 104 -15.73 -3.42 12.07
C LEU A 104 -16.67 -4.59 11.84
N ALA A 105 -16.31 -5.45 10.89
CA ALA A 105 -17.04 -6.68 10.63
C ALA A 105 -17.09 -7.60 11.87
N GLN A 106 -18.26 -8.15 12.14
CA GLN A 106 -18.51 -8.94 13.33
C GLN A 106 -18.46 -10.43 13.05
N SER A 107 -17.79 -11.18 13.91
CA SER A 107 -17.88 -12.63 13.92
C SER A 107 -19.22 -13.06 14.49
N THR A 108 -19.82 -14.11 13.92
CA THR A 108 -21.12 -14.68 14.30
C THR A 108 -20.96 -16.19 14.58
N GLU A 109 -22.02 -16.84 15.02
CA GLU A 109 -22.01 -18.31 15.18
C GLU A 109 -21.77 -19.06 13.84
N ALA A 110 -22.08 -18.41 12.71
CA ALA A 110 -21.83 -18.96 11.37
C ALA A 110 -20.39 -18.73 10.88
N THR A 111 -19.61 -17.84 11.53
CA THR A 111 -18.23 -17.58 11.17
C THR A 111 -17.37 -18.85 11.29
N ARG A 112 -16.62 -19.15 10.24
CA ARG A 112 -15.72 -20.30 10.22
C ARG A 112 -14.35 -19.95 10.80
N VAL A 113 -14.04 -20.55 11.94
CA VAL A 113 -12.68 -20.46 12.51
C VAL A 113 -11.76 -21.43 11.78
N LEU A 114 -10.66 -20.88 11.24
CA LEU A 114 -9.72 -21.60 10.38
C LEU A 114 -8.47 -22.02 11.17
N ASP A 115 -8.41 -23.26 11.65
CA ASP A 115 -7.33 -23.70 12.54
C ASP A 115 -6.03 -24.06 11.84
N LEU A 116 -6.04 -24.65 10.62
CA LEU A 116 -4.83 -25.27 10.06
C LEU A 116 -4.64 -25.21 8.54
N GLU A 117 -5.53 -24.64 7.77
CA GLU A 117 -5.51 -24.82 6.31
C GLU A 117 -4.77 -23.72 5.55
N LEU A 118 -4.47 -22.58 6.18
CA LEU A 118 -3.79 -21.42 5.58
C LEU A 118 -2.31 -21.37 5.92
N TYR A 119 -1.50 -20.89 4.98
CA TYR A 119 -0.09 -20.58 5.18
C TYR A 119 0.12 -19.31 6.01
N SER A 120 -0.83 -18.37 5.91
CA SER A 120 -0.86 -17.14 6.72
C SER A 120 -1.19 -17.45 8.17
N SER A 121 -0.57 -16.72 9.11
CA SER A 121 -0.86 -16.85 10.54
C SER A 121 -2.14 -16.14 10.95
N SER A 122 -2.55 -15.12 10.21
CA SER A 122 -3.75 -14.33 10.43
C SER A 122 -4.52 -14.15 9.14
N ALA A 123 -5.84 -14.26 9.20
CA ALA A 123 -6.72 -14.08 8.05
C ALA A 123 -8.13 -13.65 8.45
N VAL A 124 -8.80 -12.89 7.61
CA VAL A 124 -10.22 -12.58 7.71
C VAL A 124 -10.83 -12.51 6.30
N LEU A 125 -12.03 -13.08 6.16
CA LEU A 125 -12.88 -12.93 4.98
C LEU A 125 -14.21 -12.32 5.43
N VAL A 126 -14.58 -11.18 4.85
CA VAL A 126 -15.71 -10.35 5.25
C VAL A 126 -16.71 -10.25 4.12
N ASP A 127 -17.98 -10.43 4.41
CA ASP A 127 -19.09 -10.00 3.55
C ASP A 127 -19.42 -8.54 3.89
N VAL A 128 -19.18 -7.66 2.90
CA VAL A 128 -19.28 -6.20 3.08
C VAL A 128 -20.72 -5.75 3.30
N GLN A 129 -21.70 -6.38 2.61
CA GLN A 129 -23.10 -5.97 2.70
C GLN A 129 -23.70 -6.29 4.08
N SER A 130 -23.41 -7.47 4.62
CA SER A 130 -23.93 -7.88 5.93
C SER A 130 -23.07 -7.37 7.09
N GLY A 131 -21.84 -6.92 6.82
CA GLY A 131 -20.87 -6.57 7.86
C GLY A 131 -20.45 -7.78 8.70
N THR A 132 -20.53 -9.00 8.16
CA THR A 132 -20.23 -10.23 8.90
C THR A 132 -18.93 -10.87 8.42
N VAL A 133 -18.23 -11.52 9.34
CA VAL A 133 -17.05 -12.32 9.04
C VAL A 133 -17.48 -13.71 8.59
N LEU A 134 -17.13 -14.10 7.37
CA LEU A 134 -17.42 -15.42 6.82
C LEU A 134 -16.44 -16.47 7.35
N ALA A 135 -15.15 -16.13 7.40
CA ALA A 135 -14.09 -16.99 7.88
C ALA A 135 -12.96 -16.20 8.52
N GLU A 136 -12.32 -16.75 9.55
CA GLU A 136 -11.26 -16.06 10.28
C GLU A 136 -10.21 -16.99 10.88
N LYS A 137 -9.00 -16.47 11.02
CA LYS A 137 -7.87 -17.08 11.74
C LYS A 137 -7.10 -15.98 12.46
N ALA A 138 -7.13 -15.97 13.78
CA ALA A 138 -6.50 -14.96 14.61
C ALA A 138 -6.71 -13.51 14.08
N PRO A 139 -7.98 -13.07 13.85
CA PRO A 139 -8.26 -11.84 13.11
C PRO A 139 -7.86 -10.57 13.86
N ASP A 140 -7.76 -10.63 15.17
CA ASP A 140 -7.42 -9.52 16.07
C ASP A 140 -5.98 -9.61 16.60
N ALA A 141 -5.18 -10.57 16.11
CA ALA A 141 -3.76 -10.62 16.45
C ALA A 141 -3.02 -9.42 15.86
N LYS A 142 -2.09 -8.85 16.65
CA LYS A 142 -1.17 -7.79 16.17
C LYS A 142 -0.37 -8.32 14.99
N ILE A 143 -0.38 -7.58 13.89
CA ILE A 143 0.44 -7.80 12.70
C ILE A 143 1.22 -6.53 12.37
N TYR A 144 2.31 -6.67 11.62
CA TYR A 144 2.95 -5.58 10.90
C TYR A 144 2.34 -5.53 9.49
N PRO A 145 1.64 -4.44 9.12
CA PRO A 145 0.89 -4.40 7.87
C PRO A 145 1.76 -4.29 6.61
N ALA A 146 3.04 -3.93 6.77
CA ALA A 146 3.93 -3.61 5.66
C ALA A 146 3.21 -2.67 4.66
N SER A 147 3.39 -2.85 3.35
CA SER A 147 2.77 -1.96 2.36
C SER A 147 1.24 -2.04 2.24
N MET A 148 0.53 -2.84 3.05
CA MET A 148 -0.93 -2.67 3.18
C MET A 148 -1.27 -1.31 3.81
N THR A 149 -0.36 -0.70 4.58
CA THR A 149 -0.40 0.69 5.06
C THR A 149 -0.78 1.68 3.96
N LYS A 150 -0.31 1.45 2.72
CA LYS A 150 -0.55 2.35 1.59
C LYS A 150 -2.03 2.48 1.19
N VAL A 151 -2.90 1.60 1.69
CA VAL A 151 -4.36 1.77 1.55
C VAL A 151 -4.84 2.96 2.37
N MET A 152 -4.34 3.12 3.61
CA MET A 152 -4.63 4.30 4.42
C MET A 152 -3.99 5.57 3.85
N THR A 153 -2.76 5.48 3.37
CA THR A 153 -2.08 6.60 2.70
C THR A 153 -2.85 7.06 1.47
N LEU A 154 -3.32 6.13 0.64
CA LEU A 154 -4.17 6.41 -0.51
C LEU A 154 -5.46 7.12 -0.10
N LEU A 155 -6.16 6.58 0.91
CA LEU A 155 -7.43 7.13 1.39
C LEU A 155 -7.26 8.57 1.89
N VAL A 156 -6.30 8.81 2.78
CA VAL A 156 -6.03 10.15 3.34
C VAL A 156 -5.60 11.11 2.23
N ALA A 157 -4.75 10.68 1.30
CA ALA A 157 -4.33 11.52 0.18
C ALA A 157 -5.52 11.87 -0.73
N ALA A 158 -6.33 10.88 -1.13
CA ALA A 158 -7.47 11.12 -2.02
C ALA A 158 -8.54 12.04 -1.41
N GLU A 159 -8.75 11.96 -0.10
CA GLU A 159 -9.69 12.84 0.61
C GLU A 159 -9.20 14.30 0.72
N ASN A 160 -7.88 14.55 0.58
CA ASN A 160 -7.28 15.86 0.78
C ASN A 160 -6.64 16.46 -0.49
N LEU A 161 -6.74 15.78 -1.64
CA LEU A 161 -6.26 16.27 -2.92
C LEU A 161 -7.43 16.83 -3.76
N PRO A 162 -7.59 18.16 -3.86
CA PRO A 162 -8.70 18.77 -4.59
C PRO A 162 -8.54 18.67 -6.12
N ASP A 163 -7.31 18.48 -6.60
CA ASP A 163 -6.95 18.45 -8.01
C ASP A 163 -5.91 17.34 -8.27
N LEU A 164 -6.33 16.29 -8.95
CA LEU A 164 -5.46 15.16 -9.29
C LEU A 164 -4.51 15.45 -10.47
N ASP A 165 -4.75 16.51 -11.21
CA ASP A 165 -3.90 16.95 -12.31
C ASP A 165 -2.84 17.98 -11.84
N ALA A 166 -2.96 18.47 -10.59
CA ALA A 166 -1.90 19.23 -9.94
C ALA A 166 -0.59 18.42 -9.93
N THR A 167 0.54 19.12 -10.02
CA THR A 167 1.85 18.47 -10.18
C THR A 167 2.74 18.61 -8.96
N PHE A 168 3.63 17.64 -8.79
CA PHE A 168 4.69 17.62 -7.78
C PHE A 168 6.02 17.30 -8.46
N THR A 169 7.09 17.99 -8.05
CA THR A 169 8.44 17.69 -8.55
C THR A 169 9.18 16.82 -7.54
N MET A 170 9.53 15.62 -7.96
CA MET A 170 10.30 14.67 -7.17
C MET A 170 11.68 15.22 -6.83
N THR A 171 12.16 14.94 -5.63
CA THR A 171 13.47 15.40 -5.18
C THR A 171 14.33 14.25 -4.69
N GLN A 172 15.65 14.41 -4.80
CA GLN A 172 16.61 13.43 -4.28
C GLN A 172 16.44 13.20 -2.78
N ALA A 173 16.00 14.25 -2.05
CA ALA A 173 15.73 14.16 -0.60
C ALA A 173 14.60 13.17 -0.25
N ILE A 174 13.63 12.99 -1.15
CA ILE A 174 12.57 11.96 -1.02
C ILE A 174 13.11 10.58 -1.40
N ILE A 175 13.88 10.51 -2.49
CA ILE A 175 14.27 9.24 -3.13
C ILE A 175 15.34 8.51 -2.32
N ASP A 176 16.41 9.21 -1.90
CA ASP A 176 17.57 8.59 -1.26
C ASP A 176 17.24 7.81 0.02
N PRO A 177 16.49 8.35 0.99
CA PRO A 177 16.15 7.61 2.21
C PRO A 177 15.36 6.33 1.90
N ILE A 178 14.43 6.41 0.98
CA ILE A 178 13.57 5.29 0.56
C ILE A 178 14.38 4.19 -0.15
N TYR A 179 15.27 4.60 -1.06
CA TYR A 179 16.18 3.69 -1.75
C TYR A 179 17.13 2.97 -0.79
N LEU A 180 17.74 3.73 0.15
CA LEU A 180 18.65 3.19 1.16
C LEU A 180 17.95 2.24 2.15
N ALA A 181 16.67 2.48 2.45
CA ALA A 181 15.85 1.59 3.25
C ALA A 181 15.47 0.29 2.50
N GLY A 182 15.76 0.18 1.19
CA GLY A 182 15.42 -0.98 0.37
C GLY A 182 13.90 -1.14 0.15
N ALA A 183 13.15 -0.05 0.24
CA ALA A 183 11.71 -0.06 0.00
C ALA A 183 11.38 -0.26 -1.49
N SER A 184 10.15 -0.70 -1.78
CA SER A 184 9.67 -0.76 -3.16
C SER A 184 9.56 0.64 -3.73
N MET A 185 9.98 0.82 -4.98
CA MET A 185 9.96 2.08 -5.72
C MET A 185 9.01 1.97 -6.92
N ALA A 186 8.29 3.06 -7.23
CA ALA A 186 7.56 3.19 -8.48
C ALA A 186 8.51 3.44 -9.66
N GLY A 187 9.58 4.18 -9.40
CA GLY A 187 10.62 4.49 -10.37
C GLY A 187 10.67 5.97 -10.75
N PHE A 188 9.97 6.84 -10.03
CA PHE A 188 10.11 8.29 -10.20
C PHE A 188 11.51 8.74 -9.81
N VAL A 189 12.07 9.71 -10.55
CA VAL A 189 13.44 10.16 -10.37
C VAL A 189 13.55 11.63 -10.00
N ASP A 190 14.73 12.06 -9.55
CA ASP A 190 15.01 13.45 -9.16
C ASP A 190 14.73 14.44 -10.28
N GLY A 191 14.08 15.55 -9.95
CA GLY A 191 13.68 16.59 -10.90
C GLY A 191 12.49 16.22 -11.80
N GLU A 192 11.94 15.02 -11.68
CA GLU A 192 10.78 14.61 -12.45
C GLU A 192 9.50 15.28 -11.90
N THR A 193 8.74 15.93 -12.79
CA THR A 193 7.45 16.53 -12.44
C THR A 193 6.33 15.61 -12.88
N VAL A 194 5.55 15.13 -11.91
CA VAL A 194 4.48 14.14 -12.08
C VAL A 194 3.16 14.67 -11.52
N THR A 195 2.01 14.12 -11.95
CA THR A 195 0.72 14.52 -11.42
C THR A 195 0.43 13.85 -10.07
N MET A 196 -0.49 14.40 -9.28
CA MET A 196 -0.99 13.75 -8.06
C MET A 196 -1.61 12.40 -8.40
N ARG A 197 -2.30 12.29 -9.53
CA ARG A 197 -2.82 11.01 -10.05
C ARG A 197 -1.69 9.99 -10.23
N ASP A 198 -0.59 10.35 -10.90
CA ASP A 198 0.55 9.47 -11.09
C ASP A 198 1.16 9.00 -9.77
N LEU A 199 1.19 9.87 -8.75
CA LEU A 199 1.67 9.52 -7.41
C LEU A 199 0.74 8.54 -6.69
N LEU A 200 -0.60 8.72 -6.77
CA LEU A 200 -1.56 7.77 -6.19
C LEU A 200 -1.40 6.36 -6.80
N TYR A 201 -1.31 6.27 -8.13
CA TYR A 201 -1.06 5.01 -8.81
C TYR A 201 0.35 4.46 -8.50
N GLY A 202 1.37 5.33 -8.45
CA GLY A 202 2.72 4.96 -8.07
C GLY A 202 2.83 4.38 -6.66
N ALA A 203 2.05 4.90 -5.71
CA ALA A 203 2.00 4.38 -4.35
C ALA A 203 1.38 2.98 -4.25
N VAL A 204 0.35 2.69 -5.06
CA VAL A 204 -0.44 1.46 -4.93
C VAL A 204 0.01 0.36 -5.89
N VAL A 205 0.08 0.64 -7.20
CA VAL A 205 0.25 -0.37 -8.24
C VAL A 205 1.61 -1.07 -8.14
N PRO A 206 2.77 -0.38 -8.18
CA PRO A 206 4.08 -0.96 -7.93
C PRO A 206 4.47 -0.92 -6.44
N SER A 207 3.63 -0.34 -5.58
CA SER A 207 3.92 -0.15 -4.16
C SER A 207 5.05 0.85 -3.86
N GLY A 208 5.20 1.92 -4.66
CA GLY A 208 6.26 2.93 -4.56
C GLY A 208 6.20 3.71 -3.25
N ALA A 209 7.26 3.65 -2.46
CA ALA A 209 7.36 4.37 -1.19
C ALA A 209 7.76 5.83 -1.40
N GLU A 210 8.52 6.16 -2.44
CA GLU A 210 8.82 7.54 -2.83
C GLU A 210 7.56 8.28 -3.24
N ALA A 211 6.59 7.57 -3.84
CA ALA A 211 5.30 8.18 -4.19
C ALA A 211 4.47 8.48 -2.94
N THR A 212 4.51 7.62 -1.88
CA THR A 212 3.81 7.91 -0.63
C THR A 212 4.40 9.10 0.11
N GLU A 213 5.73 9.23 0.10
CA GLU A 213 6.43 10.37 0.68
C GLU A 213 6.11 11.67 -0.07
N ALA A 214 6.10 11.64 -1.40
CA ALA A 214 5.71 12.78 -2.23
C ALA A 214 4.26 13.22 -1.96
N LEU A 215 3.33 12.26 -1.83
CA LEU A 215 1.94 12.55 -1.45
C LEU A 215 1.86 13.19 -0.05
N ALA A 216 2.62 12.69 0.90
CA ALA A 216 2.67 13.26 2.26
C ALA A 216 3.15 14.71 2.27
N GLN A 217 4.21 14.99 1.52
CA GLN A 217 4.71 16.36 1.36
C GLN A 217 3.73 17.27 0.64
N ALA A 218 3.07 16.78 -0.41
CA ALA A 218 2.10 17.55 -1.16
C ALA A 218 0.83 17.90 -0.34
N VAL A 219 0.35 16.96 0.48
CA VAL A 219 -0.89 17.11 1.25
C VAL A 219 -0.66 17.83 2.58
N ALA A 220 0.38 17.44 3.32
CA ALA A 220 0.59 17.86 4.70
C ALA A 220 1.90 18.63 4.94
N GLY A 221 2.75 18.74 3.92
CA GLY A 221 4.05 19.40 4.02
C GLY A 221 5.16 18.56 4.65
N SER A 222 4.85 17.45 5.31
CA SER A 222 5.82 16.46 5.83
C SER A 222 5.19 15.10 6.06
N GLU A 223 6.02 14.03 6.14
CA GLU A 223 5.56 12.69 6.48
C GLU A 223 4.96 12.64 7.89
N GLU A 224 5.56 13.31 8.88
CA GLU A 224 5.06 13.34 10.27
C GLU A 224 3.65 13.95 10.38
N ALA A 225 3.41 15.06 9.68
CA ALA A 225 2.09 15.68 9.64
C ALA A 225 1.07 14.77 8.94
N PHE A 226 1.46 14.10 7.86
CA PHE A 226 0.59 13.16 7.15
C PHE A 226 0.30 11.90 7.98
N VAL A 227 1.28 11.36 8.68
CA VAL A 227 1.09 10.23 9.62
C VAL A 227 0.13 10.59 10.75
N THR A 228 0.17 11.85 11.22
CA THR A 228 -0.84 12.35 12.17
C THR A 228 -2.25 12.25 11.56
N MET A 229 -2.45 12.70 10.32
CA MET A 229 -3.75 12.57 9.62
C MET A 229 -4.15 11.09 9.44
N MET A 230 -3.20 10.19 9.14
CA MET A 230 -3.48 8.74 9.05
C MET A 230 -3.99 8.18 10.38
N ASN A 231 -3.38 8.55 11.50
CA ASN A 231 -3.79 8.09 12.82
C ASN A 231 -5.12 8.73 13.27
N GLU A 232 -5.38 9.98 12.92
CA GLU A 232 -6.69 10.63 13.10
C GLU A 232 -7.79 9.91 12.30
N LYS A 233 -7.51 9.55 11.04
CA LYS A 233 -8.42 8.75 10.21
C LYS A 233 -8.67 7.37 10.81
N ALA A 234 -7.64 6.71 11.32
CA ALA A 234 -7.78 5.43 12.03
C ALA A 234 -8.70 5.57 13.25
N ALA A 235 -8.51 6.61 14.05
CA ALA A 235 -9.38 6.90 15.19
C ALA A 235 -10.84 7.20 14.76
N ALA A 236 -11.03 7.98 13.69
CA ALA A 236 -12.35 8.27 13.14
C ALA A 236 -13.08 7.01 12.62
N LEU A 237 -12.34 6.04 12.10
CA LEU A 237 -12.87 4.72 11.72
C LEU A 237 -13.08 3.77 12.91
N GLY A 238 -12.74 4.19 14.13
CA GLY A 238 -12.86 3.37 15.33
C GLY A 238 -11.82 2.27 15.46
N LEU A 239 -10.67 2.40 14.79
CA LEU A 239 -9.58 1.42 14.84
C LEU A 239 -8.79 1.60 16.14
N THR A 240 -8.86 0.63 17.02
CA THR A 240 -8.21 0.68 18.36
C THR A 240 -6.93 -0.12 18.45
N SER A 241 -6.65 -0.93 17.43
CA SER A 241 -5.50 -1.83 17.32
C SER A 241 -4.63 -1.50 16.12
N THR A 242 -4.75 -0.28 15.56
CA THR A 242 -3.95 0.22 14.44
C THR A 242 -3.20 1.48 14.84
N HIS A 243 -1.92 1.54 14.49
CA HIS A 243 -1.09 2.72 14.64
C HIS A 243 -0.07 2.80 13.51
N PHE A 244 0.08 3.98 12.92
CA PHE A 244 0.98 4.25 11.81
C PHE A 244 2.16 5.11 12.28
N MET A 245 3.37 4.75 11.82
CA MET A 245 4.62 5.50 12.07
C MET A 245 5.19 6.12 10.78
N ASN A 246 4.76 5.64 9.60
CA ASN A 246 5.18 6.14 8.30
C ASN A 246 4.10 5.88 7.25
N THR A 247 4.26 6.46 6.06
CA THR A 247 3.30 6.36 4.95
C THR A 247 3.42 5.10 4.11
N SER A 248 4.55 4.41 4.21
CA SER A 248 4.93 3.34 3.27
C SER A 248 4.72 1.93 3.82
N GLY A 249 4.67 1.78 5.16
CA GLY A 249 4.64 0.50 5.85
C GLY A 249 6.03 -0.12 6.03
N LEU A 250 7.11 0.67 5.95
CA LEU A 250 8.42 0.26 6.44
C LEU A 250 8.33 -0.12 7.91
N HIS A 251 9.11 -1.13 8.30
CA HIS A 251 9.00 -1.69 9.64
C HIS A 251 9.36 -0.71 10.74
N ASP A 252 8.49 -0.65 11.74
CA ASP A 252 8.67 -0.02 13.04
C ASP A 252 7.88 -0.85 14.06
N GLU A 253 8.36 -1.00 15.29
CA GLU A 253 7.69 -1.80 16.33
C GLU A 253 6.32 -1.22 16.72
N ASP A 254 6.16 0.11 16.57
CA ASP A 254 4.95 0.85 16.85
C ASP A 254 4.06 1.05 15.61
N HIS A 255 4.46 0.50 14.45
CA HIS A 255 3.66 0.48 13.23
C HIS A 255 2.94 -0.86 13.10
N TYR A 256 1.70 -0.94 13.54
CA TYR A 256 0.96 -2.20 13.63
C TYR A 256 -0.52 -2.04 13.28
N SER A 257 -1.18 -3.17 13.04
CA SER A 257 -2.63 -3.29 12.84
C SER A 257 -3.10 -4.71 13.16
N THR A 258 -4.34 -5.04 12.75
CA THR A 258 -4.91 -6.39 12.70
C THR A 258 -5.49 -6.64 11.31
N VAL A 259 -5.65 -7.90 10.90
CA VAL A 259 -6.27 -8.18 9.58
C VAL A 259 -7.73 -7.72 9.53
N ARG A 260 -8.45 -7.72 10.67
CA ARG A 260 -9.81 -7.20 10.77
C ARG A 260 -9.86 -5.70 10.56
N GLU A 261 -8.94 -4.94 11.14
CA GLU A 261 -8.90 -3.49 10.99
C GLU A 261 -8.41 -3.06 9.60
N ILE A 262 -7.46 -3.78 9.01
CA ILE A 262 -7.06 -3.58 7.59
C ILE A 262 -8.24 -3.82 6.64
N ALA A 263 -9.13 -4.79 6.93
CA ALA A 263 -10.32 -5.01 6.12
C ALA A 263 -11.26 -3.79 6.15
N LEU A 264 -11.43 -3.14 7.30
CA LEU A 264 -12.22 -1.90 7.41
C LEU A 264 -11.55 -0.72 6.68
N ILE A 265 -10.23 -0.60 6.77
CA ILE A 265 -9.48 0.42 6.02
C ILE A 265 -9.68 0.23 4.51
N LEU A 266 -9.57 -1.01 4.02
CA LEU A 266 -9.82 -1.30 2.60
C LEU A 266 -11.27 -1.01 2.20
N GLN A 267 -12.25 -1.37 3.05
CA GLN A 267 -13.66 -1.06 2.83
C GLN A 267 -13.90 0.44 2.74
N ALA A 268 -13.31 1.23 3.63
CA ALA A 268 -13.38 2.70 3.61
C ALA A 268 -12.75 3.28 2.34
N ALA A 269 -11.58 2.79 1.95
CA ALA A 269 -10.92 3.21 0.73
C ALA A 269 -11.77 2.92 -0.53
N LEU A 270 -12.40 1.76 -0.59
CA LEU A 270 -13.25 1.38 -1.74
C LEU A 270 -14.58 2.16 -1.85
N GLN A 271 -14.98 2.90 -0.80
CA GLN A 271 -16.10 3.85 -0.88
C GLN A 271 -15.71 5.19 -1.52
N ASN A 272 -14.42 5.50 -1.60
CA ASN A 272 -13.92 6.66 -2.32
C ASN A 272 -13.65 6.25 -3.79
N GLU A 273 -14.24 6.95 -4.75
CA GLU A 273 -14.16 6.61 -6.18
C GLU A 273 -12.72 6.58 -6.69
N VAL A 274 -11.89 7.56 -6.30
CA VAL A 274 -10.47 7.63 -6.70
C VAL A 274 -9.69 6.45 -6.13
N CYS A 275 -9.91 6.12 -4.86
CA CYS A 275 -9.23 4.98 -4.24
C CYS A 275 -9.66 3.65 -4.87
N ALA A 276 -10.95 3.49 -5.18
CA ALA A 276 -11.47 2.29 -5.83
C ALA A 276 -10.86 2.10 -7.22
N GLU A 277 -10.74 3.17 -8.02
CA GLU A 277 -10.08 3.16 -9.32
C GLU A 277 -8.61 2.73 -9.20
N VAL A 278 -7.85 3.36 -8.30
CA VAL A 278 -6.42 3.09 -8.10
C VAL A 278 -6.16 1.67 -7.59
N LEU A 279 -6.95 1.20 -6.61
CA LEU A 279 -6.80 -0.15 -6.03
C LEU A 279 -7.17 -1.27 -7.02
N SER A 280 -8.03 -0.98 -7.99
CA SER A 280 -8.48 -1.93 -9.02
C SER A 280 -7.58 -1.95 -10.26
N ALA A 281 -6.60 -1.07 -10.34
CA ALA A 281 -5.70 -1.01 -11.49
C ALA A 281 -4.71 -2.17 -11.49
N GLU A 282 -4.87 -3.10 -12.45
CA GLU A 282 -3.86 -4.12 -12.72
C GLU A 282 -2.61 -3.52 -13.36
N ASN A 283 -2.81 -2.60 -14.30
CA ASN A 283 -1.75 -1.90 -15.00
C ASN A 283 -2.04 -0.40 -15.05
N TYR A 284 -1.01 0.41 -14.94
CA TYR A 284 -1.09 1.85 -15.10
C TYR A 284 0.14 2.35 -15.86
N ARG A 285 -0.04 3.40 -16.64
CA ARG A 285 1.07 4.11 -17.29
C ARG A 285 1.00 5.57 -16.88
N ALA A 286 2.00 6.01 -16.12
CA ALA A 286 2.12 7.40 -15.71
C ALA A 286 2.29 8.34 -16.92
N SER A 287 1.98 9.58 -16.72
CA SER A 287 2.14 10.67 -17.68
C SER A 287 3.55 10.72 -18.22
N ARG A 288 3.69 11.20 -19.46
CA ARG A 288 5.00 11.40 -20.08
C ARG A 288 5.71 12.58 -19.44
N THR A 289 6.97 12.37 -19.10
CA THR A 289 7.86 13.39 -18.55
C THR A 289 9.12 13.48 -19.39
N GLU A 290 9.99 14.45 -19.12
CA GLU A 290 11.30 14.51 -19.75
C GLU A 290 12.15 13.28 -19.42
N GLN A 291 12.05 12.79 -18.18
CA GLN A 291 12.78 11.64 -17.67
C GLN A 291 12.20 10.31 -18.17
N HIS A 292 10.89 10.25 -18.38
CA HIS A 292 10.17 9.09 -18.92
C HIS A 292 9.32 9.47 -20.14
N PRO A 293 9.94 9.62 -21.33
CA PRO A 293 9.25 10.11 -22.55
C PRO A 293 8.10 9.21 -23.04
N ASP A 294 8.14 7.93 -22.68
CA ASP A 294 7.07 6.95 -22.98
C ASP A 294 6.09 6.75 -21.83
N GLY A 295 6.25 7.49 -20.74
CA GLY A 295 5.56 7.28 -19.46
C GLY A 295 6.10 6.06 -18.72
N LEU A 296 5.90 6.04 -17.38
CA LEU A 296 6.37 4.96 -16.52
C LEU A 296 5.29 3.86 -16.42
N ALA A 297 5.61 2.65 -16.89
CA ALA A 297 4.69 1.51 -16.84
C ALA A 297 4.75 0.81 -15.48
N MET A 298 3.59 0.59 -14.88
CA MET A 298 3.42 -0.02 -13.57
C MET A 298 2.45 -1.19 -13.64
N THR A 299 2.69 -2.23 -12.83
CA THR A 299 1.83 -3.43 -12.77
C THR A 299 1.61 -3.86 -11.31
N ASN A 300 0.35 -4.07 -10.94
CA ASN A 300 -0.02 -4.73 -9.69
C ASN A 300 0.21 -6.24 -9.85
N LYS A 301 1.32 -6.73 -9.31
CA LYS A 301 1.75 -8.11 -9.50
C LYS A 301 0.77 -9.14 -8.91
N PHE A 302 0.01 -8.77 -7.88
CA PHE A 302 -0.97 -9.67 -7.29
C PHE A 302 -2.18 -9.83 -8.23
N LEU A 303 -2.79 -8.73 -8.67
CA LEU A 303 -3.91 -8.76 -9.60
C LEU A 303 -3.52 -9.45 -10.91
N TYR A 304 -2.36 -9.09 -11.48
CA TYR A 304 -1.85 -9.74 -12.69
C TYR A 304 -1.78 -11.26 -12.53
N ARG A 305 -1.16 -11.75 -11.44
CA ARG A 305 -1.00 -13.19 -11.21
C ARG A 305 -2.34 -13.86 -10.98
N VAL A 306 -3.21 -13.28 -10.17
CA VAL A 306 -4.54 -13.84 -9.89
C VAL A 306 -5.36 -13.97 -11.17
N HIS A 307 -5.34 -12.96 -12.05
CA HIS A 307 -6.13 -12.96 -13.28
C HIS A 307 -5.56 -13.86 -14.39
N HIS A 308 -4.23 -14.03 -14.44
CA HIS A 308 -3.57 -14.70 -15.58
C HIS A 308 -2.95 -16.07 -15.24
N GLU A 309 -2.68 -16.37 -13.97
CA GLU A 309 -1.98 -17.60 -13.57
C GLU A 309 -2.86 -18.56 -12.75
N TYR A 310 -4.02 -18.10 -12.24
CA TYR A 310 -4.89 -18.88 -11.37
C TYR A 310 -6.32 -18.94 -11.89
N SER A 311 -7.04 -19.98 -11.48
CA SER A 311 -8.49 -20.10 -11.69
C SER A 311 -9.19 -19.79 -10.37
N LEU A 312 -10.05 -18.80 -10.38
CA LEU A 312 -10.88 -18.43 -9.24
C LEU A 312 -12.14 -19.30 -9.25
N GLY A 313 -12.46 -19.92 -8.12
CA GLY A 313 -13.66 -20.74 -7.95
C GLY A 313 -14.80 -20.03 -7.24
N GLY A 314 -14.58 -18.79 -6.80
CA GLY A 314 -15.47 -18.00 -5.97
C GLY A 314 -15.65 -16.59 -6.51
N ALA A 315 -15.26 -15.57 -5.73
CA ALA A 315 -15.37 -14.18 -6.14
C ALA A 315 -14.35 -13.81 -7.23
N GLU A 316 -14.71 -12.88 -8.09
CA GLU A 316 -13.79 -12.16 -8.95
C GLU A 316 -13.03 -11.14 -8.09
N ILE A 317 -11.72 -11.30 -7.92
CA ILE A 317 -10.89 -10.36 -7.18
C ILE A 317 -10.64 -9.12 -8.06
N THR A 318 -11.13 -7.97 -7.61
CA THR A 318 -11.14 -6.73 -8.41
C THR A 318 -10.18 -5.67 -7.89
N ALA A 319 -9.75 -5.73 -6.64
CA ALA A 319 -8.84 -4.77 -6.04
C ALA A 319 -7.88 -5.46 -5.07
N ALA A 320 -6.64 -4.99 -4.98
CA ALA A 320 -5.68 -5.56 -4.04
C ALA A 320 -4.50 -4.64 -3.71
N LYS A 321 -3.99 -4.80 -2.48
CA LYS A 321 -2.71 -4.25 -2.01
C LYS A 321 -1.92 -5.30 -1.26
N THR A 322 -0.72 -5.60 -1.72
CA THR A 322 0.24 -6.50 -1.05
C THR A 322 1.18 -5.75 -0.12
N GLY A 323 1.77 -6.47 0.83
CA GLY A 323 2.82 -5.98 1.71
C GLY A 323 3.89 -7.03 1.96
N TYR A 324 5.13 -6.57 2.16
CA TYR A 324 6.25 -7.40 2.58
C TYR A 324 7.30 -6.57 3.33
N THR A 325 7.69 -7.03 4.50
CA THR A 325 8.96 -6.76 5.18
C THR A 325 9.46 -8.07 5.76
N ALA A 326 10.68 -8.09 6.27
CA ALA A 326 11.21 -9.32 6.91
C ALA A 326 10.37 -9.73 8.14
N GLU A 327 9.86 -8.77 8.89
CA GLU A 327 9.07 -8.93 10.11
C GLU A 327 7.59 -9.25 9.81
N ALA A 328 7.00 -8.57 8.81
CA ALA A 328 5.63 -8.80 8.38
C ALA A 328 5.45 -10.08 7.57
N MET A 329 6.53 -10.55 6.91
CA MET A 329 6.44 -11.56 5.87
C MET A 329 5.50 -11.10 4.73
N ASN A 330 4.85 -12.00 4.01
CA ASN A 330 3.94 -11.63 2.94
C ASN A 330 2.52 -11.45 3.46
N CYS A 331 1.92 -10.32 3.12
CA CYS A 331 0.55 -9.96 3.47
C CYS A 331 -0.18 -9.43 2.23
N CYS A 332 -1.50 -9.54 2.24
CA CYS A 332 -2.34 -8.96 1.21
C CYS A 332 -3.72 -8.61 1.76
N ALA A 333 -4.25 -7.49 1.30
CA ALA A 333 -5.64 -7.11 1.40
C ALA A 333 -6.24 -7.06 0.00
N SER A 334 -7.32 -7.78 -0.25
CA SER A 334 -8.02 -7.81 -1.53
C SER A 334 -9.52 -7.66 -1.35
N ALA A 335 -10.17 -7.18 -2.40
CA ALA A 335 -11.62 -7.13 -2.50
C ALA A 335 -12.08 -7.77 -3.80
N GLY A 336 -13.29 -8.30 -3.80
CA GLY A 336 -13.88 -8.95 -4.95
C GLY A 336 -15.39 -8.99 -4.91
N LYS A 337 -15.98 -9.55 -5.97
CA LYS A 337 -17.43 -9.78 -6.09
C LYS A 337 -17.69 -11.26 -6.29
N THR A 338 -18.56 -11.81 -5.45
CA THR A 338 -19.04 -13.19 -5.59
C THR A 338 -19.95 -13.33 -6.81
N PRO A 339 -20.18 -14.56 -7.33
CA PRO A 339 -21.07 -14.79 -8.46
C PRO A 339 -22.53 -14.33 -8.23
N ASP A 340 -22.98 -14.28 -6.96
CA ASP A 340 -24.29 -13.75 -6.57
C ASP A 340 -24.30 -12.23 -6.31
N GLY A 341 -23.19 -11.54 -6.61
CA GLY A 341 -23.07 -10.07 -6.60
C GLY A 341 -22.70 -9.44 -5.25
N ARG A 342 -22.44 -10.25 -4.20
CA ARG A 342 -21.97 -9.72 -2.91
C ARG A 342 -20.54 -9.21 -3.03
N SER A 343 -20.23 -8.12 -2.33
CA SER A 343 -18.85 -7.66 -2.19
C SER A 343 -18.19 -8.33 -0.99
N VAL A 344 -16.98 -8.83 -1.20
CA VAL A 344 -16.18 -9.48 -0.15
C VAL A 344 -14.81 -8.84 -0.03
N ILE A 345 -14.26 -8.85 1.18
CA ILE A 345 -12.89 -8.40 1.47
C ILE A 345 -12.16 -9.55 2.16
N CYS A 346 -10.97 -9.86 1.64
CA CYS A 346 -10.06 -10.85 2.21
C CYS A 346 -8.75 -10.17 2.62
N VAL A 347 -8.32 -10.40 3.87
CA VAL A 347 -7.02 -9.94 4.36
C VAL A 347 -6.27 -11.10 4.97
N THR A 348 -5.01 -11.31 4.54
CA THR A 348 -4.10 -12.32 5.08
C THR A 348 -2.78 -11.69 5.49
N ALA A 349 -2.13 -12.24 6.51
CA ALA A 349 -0.83 -11.75 6.99
C ALA A 349 0.10 -12.88 7.45
N ASN A 350 1.41 -12.60 7.34
CA ASN A 350 2.49 -13.48 7.74
C ASN A 350 2.57 -14.79 6.93
N ALA A 351 2.29 -14.76 5.64
CA ALA A 351 2.56 -15.89 4.75
C ALA A 351 4.07 -15.99 4.44
N TRP A 352 4.60 -17.19 4.38
CA TRP A 352 6.02 -17.44 4.19
C TRP A 352 6.56 -16.98 2.82
N THR A 353 5.72 -17.02 1.78
CA THR A 353 6.05 -16.55 0.42
C THR A 353 4.88 -15.80 -0.19
N GLY A 354 5.13 -14.95 -1.19
CA GLY A 354 4.07 -14.29 -1.96
C GLY A 354 3.14 -15.28 -2.68
N GLU A 355 3.65 -16.44 -3.10
CA GLU A 355 2.88 -17.55 -3.64
C GLU A 355 1.85 -18.05 -2.63
N PHE A 356 2.30 -18.35 -1.40
CA PHE A 356 1.43 -18.83 -0.34
C PHE A 356 0.36 -17.80 0.07
N CYS A 357 0.71 -16.52 0.01
CA CYS A 357 -0.25 -15.45 0.23
C CYS A 357 -1.37 -15.47 -0.83
N ILE A 358 -1.02 -15.67 -2.11
CA ILE A 358 -2.01 -15.79 -3.19
C ILE A 358 -2.83 -17.07 -3.03
N GLU A 359 -2.19 -18.22 -2.75
CA GLU A 359 -2.88 -19.50 -2.55
C GLU A 359 -3.90 -19.42 -1.40
N ASP A 360 -3.59 -18.70 -0.31
CA ASP A 360 -4.52 -18.48 0.80
C ASP A 360 -5.75 -17.67 0.38
N HIS A 361 -5.57 -16.58 -0.40
CA HIS A 361 -6.70 -15.78 -0.92
C HIS A 361 -7.60 -16.63 -1.82
N ILE A 362 -7.03 -17.40 -2.73
CA ILE A 362 -7.79 -18.29 -3.65
C ILE A 362 -8.51 -19.38 -2.86
N ALA A 363 -7.87 -19.95 -1.85
CA ALA A 363 -8.49 -21.01 -1.03
C ALA A 363 -9.69 -20.48 -0.24
N LEU A 364 -9.57 -19.30 0.37
CA LEU A 364 -10.65 -18.63 1.10
C LEU A 364 -11.79 -18.27 0.15
N ASP A 365 -11.47 -17.67 -0.97
CA ASP A 365 -12.40 -17.25 -2.00
C ASP A 365 -13.19 -18.45 -2.56
N SER A 366 -12.51 -19.47 -3.04
CA SER A 366 -13.13 -20.66 -3.65
C SER A 366 -14.02 -21.42 -2.66
N LYS A 367 -13.64 -21.42 -1.36
CA LYS A 367 -14.36 -22.20 -0.34
C LYS A 367 -15.60 -21.50 0.20
N TYR A 368 -15.57 -20.14 0.30
CA TYR A 368 -16.60 -19.38 1.02
C TYR A 368 -17.36 -18.39 0.15
N CYS A 369 -16.87 -18.14 -1.11
CA CYS A 369 -17.48 -17.21 -2.05
C CYS A 369 -18.02 -17.88 -3.32
N GLY A 370 -17.84 -19.19 -3.49
CA GLY A 370 -18.39 -19.96 -4.60
C GLY A 370 -19.93 -20.00 -4.58
N SER A 371 -20.54 -20.25 -5.74
CA SER A 371 -21.96 -20.52 -5.82
C SER A 371 -22.30 -21.79 -5.00
N ALA A 372 -23.43 -21.78 -4.31
CA ALA A 372 -23.90 -22.88 -3.46
C ALA A 372 -24.29 -24.17 -4.23
N GLU A 373 -23.70 -24.43 -5.39
CA GLU A 373 -23.91 -25.65 -6.19
C GLU A 373 -22.66 -26.53 -6.12
N SER A 374 -22.60 -27.34 -5.09
CA SER A 374 -22.04 -28.72 -5.09
C SER A 374 -21.90 -29.26 -3.66
N GLU A 375 -23.01 -29.59 -3.02
CA GLU A 375 -23.07 -30.67 -2.04
C GLU A 375 -23.72 -31.91 -2.65
#